data_8f14635d80c94b4488a58e3ab20cb793
#
_entry.id   8f14635d80c94b4488a58e3ab20cb793
#
_cell.length_a   1.000
_cell.length_b   1.000
_cell.length_c   1.000
_cell.angle_alpha   90.00
_cell.angle_beta   90.00
_cell.angle_gamma   90.00
#
_symmetry.space_group_name_H-M   'P 1'
#
loop_
_entity.id
_entity.type
_entity.pdbx_description
1 polymer ?
#
loop_
_entity_poly.entity_id
_entity_poly.type
_entity_poly.pdbx_seq_one_letter_code
_entity_poly.pdbx_strand_id
1 'polypeptide(L)'
;MGHGDTIILESCEYCNSFLCFYPTVAVILNVEEDHLDFFKDLNDIEHSFHKFAELVPHAGYVIANADNQGAMDSVAGLDRSVFTFGLEHPADCTAANLRDVDGAPSFDVMIRGKKYAHVTLHVYGHHNILNALAAASAAYVLGIPGKAVEEGLTAFTGAGRRFERKGTCNGADVYDDYAHHPDELHALLTTARTLGYQRIIVAFQPHTYTRTAKLFDRFVEELKLADVAVLAEIYAAREQNTLGISSADLCRNIPGSVYCSTLEKTAEQLRKLARPGDLILTVGAGDIYRAGEKILDKD
;
A
#
# COMPACT_ATOMS: atom_id res chain seq x y z
N MET A 1 -20.56 -6.44 6.50
CA MET A 1 -21.00 -7.36 5.44
C MET A 1 -22.08 -6.66 4.64
N GLY A 2 -21.98 -6.67 3.29
CA GLY A 2 -23.03 -6.19 2.40
C GLY A 2 -24.19 -7.18 2.30
N HIS A 3 -25.26 -6.77 1.60
CA HIS A 3 -26.45 -7.59 1.35
C HIS A 3 -26.57 -8.04 -0.12
N GLY A 4 -25.52 -7.83 -0.92
CA GLY A 4 -25.48 -8.19 -2.34
C GLY A 4 -25.02 -9.64 -2.56
N ASP A 5 -25.14 -10.09 -3.82
CA ASP A 5 -24.73 -11.43 -4.25
C ASP A 5 -23.24 -11.51 -4.66
N THR A 6 -22.49 -10.43 -4.46
CA THR A 6 -21.07 -10.34 -4.81
C THR A 6 -20.21 -10.39 -3.56
N ILE A 7 -19.20 -11.27 -3.56
CA ILE A 7 -18.17 -11.35 -2.53
C ILE A 7 -16.89 -10.77 -3.13
N ILE A 8 -16.25 -9.83 -2.42
CA ILE A 8 -14.94 -9.29 -2.76
C ILE A 8 -13.94 -9.85 -1.76
N LEU A 9 -12.88 -10.49 -2.26
CA LEU A 9 -11.84 -11.12 -1.47
C LEU A 9 -10.48 -10.55 -1.86
N GLU A 10 -9.64 -10.30 -0.85
CA GLU A 10 -8.21 -10.15 -1.05
C GLU A 10 -7.60 -11.55 -1.12
N SER A 11 -6.90 -11.86 -2.23
CA SER A 11 -6.32 -13.17 -2.50
C SER A 11 -4.81 -13.07 -2.45
N CYS A 12 -4.18 -13.87 -1.57
CA CYS A 12 -2.73 -13.86 -1.37
C CYS A 12 -2.06 -14.87 -2.31
N GLU A 13 -1.02 -14.44 -3.03
CA GLU A 13 -0.20 -15.28 -3.93
C GLU A 13 0.74 -16.22 -3.15
N TYR A 14 1.12 -15.84 -1.93
CA TYR A 14 2.05 -16.64 -1.13
C TYR A 14 1.56 -18.07 -0.94
N CYS A 15 2.47 -19.02 -1.16
CA CYS A 15 2.17 -20.46 -1.17
C CYS A 15 1.05 -20.84 -2.16
N ASN A 16 0.83 -20.06 -3.21
CA ASN A 16 -0.24 -20.27 -4.19
C ASN A 16 -1.66 -20.32 -3.56
N SER A 17 -1.87 -19.65 -2.44
CA SER A 17 -3.14 -19.68 -1.70
C SER A 17 -4.30 -19.18 -2.56
N PHE A 18 -4.08 -18.20 -3.43
CA PHE A 18 -5.11 -17.65 -4.33
C PHE A 18 -5.61 -18.66 -5.38
N LEU A 19 -4.84 -19.73 -5.69
CA LEU A 19 -5.27 -20.79 -6.60
C LEU A 19 -6.37 -21.70 -6.01
N CYS A 20 -6.68 -21.53 -4.72
CA CYS A 20 -7.81 -22.22 -4.08
C CYS A 20 -9.17 -21.54 -4.33
N PHE A 21 -9.18 -20.35 -4.95
CA PHE A 21 -10.39 -19.61 -5.27
C PHE A 21 -10.73 -19.72 -6.76
N TYR A 22 -12.01 -19.59 -7.08
CA TYR A 22 -12.53 -19.60 -8.46
C TYR A 22 -13.25 -18.27 -8.72
N PRO A 23 -12.52 -17.19 -9.02
CA PRO A 23 -13.11 -15.88 -9.17
C PRO A 23 -13.90 -15.77 -10.47
N THR A 24 -15.03 -15.07 -10.45
CA THR A 24 -15.74 -14.63 -11.67
C THR A 24 -15.01 -13.44 -12.31
N VAL A 25 -14.41 -12.59 -11.47
CA VAL A 25 -13.55 -11.47 -11.88
C VAL A 25 -12.27 -11.55 -11.05
N ALA A 26 -11.12 -11.66 -11.71
CA ALA A 26 -9.81 -11.55 -11.08
C ALA A 26 -9.23 -10.15 -11.37
N VAL A 27 -8.63 -9.52 -10.34
CA VAL A 27 -7.97 -8.22 -10.47
C VAL A 27 -6.49 -8.37 -10.12
N ILE A 28 -5.62 -8.03 -11.06
CA ILE A 28 -4.16 -8.09 -10.92
C ILE A 28 -3.63 -6.66 -10.95
N LEU A 29 -3.19 -6.16 -9.79
CA LEU A 29 -2.74 -4.78 -9.64
C LEU A 29 -1.29 -4.60 -10.09
N ASN A 30 -0.41 -5.49 -9.62
CA ASN A 30 0.99 -5.55 -9.96
C ASN A 30 1.53 -6.97 -9.72
N VAL A 31 2.59 -7.33 -10.43
CA VAL A 31 3.34 -8.57 -10.25
C VAL A 31 4.82 -8.21 -10.25
N GLU A 32 5.48 -8.43 -9.12
CA GLU A 32 6.87 -8.07 -8.85
C GLU A 32 7.56 -9.17 -8.05
N GLU A 33 8.86 -9.08 -7.89
CA GLU A 33 9.61 -10.03 -7.07
C GLU A 33 9.25 -9.88 -5.60
N ASP A 34 8.49 -10.82 -5.07
CA ASP A 34 8.21 -10.99 -3.65
C ASP A 34 8.19 -12.49 -3.29
N HIS A 35 8.23 -12.79 -2.00
CA HIS A 35 8.15 -14.16 -1.51
C HIS A 35 9.15 -15.14 -2.14
N LEU A 36 10.41 -14.70 -2.35
CA LEU A 36 11.50 -15.52 -2.92
C LEU A 36 11.97 -16.66 -1.99
N ASP A 37 11.34 -16.81 -0.83
CA ASP A 37 11.41 -18.01 0.01
C ASP A 37 10.49 -19.14 -0.49
N PHE A 38 9.50 -18.81 -1.31
CA PHE A 38 8.58 -19.76 -1.93
C PHE A 38 8.72 -19.81 -3.45
N PHE A 39 8.71 -18.65 -4.11
CA PHE A 39 8.89 -18.54 -5.56
C PHE A 39 10.38 -18.51 -5.93
N LYS A 40 10.71 -19.06 -7.09
CA LYS A 40 12.05 -19.16 -7.60
C LYS A 40 12.62 -17.83 -8.10
N ASP A 41 11.78 -17.14 -8.87
CA ASP A 41 12.07 -15.89 -9.56
C ASP A 41 10.76 -15.22 -10.05
N LEU A 42 10.87 -14.07 -10.70
CA LEU A 42 9.73 -13.35 -11.25
C LEU A 42 8.91 -14.19 -12.25
N ASN A 43 9.58 -14.97 -13.11
CA ASN A 43 8.87 -15.82 -14.08
C ASN A 43 7.98 -16.88 -13.40
N ASP A 44 8.43 -17.42 -12.27
CA ASP A 44 7.64 -18.39 -11.48
C ASP A 44 6.42 -17.70 -10.84
N ILE A 45 6.58 -16.46 -10.39
CA ILE A 45 5.48 -15.62 -9.89
C ILE A 45 4.48 -15.33 -11.02
N GLU A 46 4.92 -14.82 -12.16
CA GLU A 46 4.10 -14.53 -13.34
C GLU A 46 3.31 -15.78 -13.80
N HIS A 47 3.98 -16.94 -13.83
CA HIS A 47 3.33 -18.21 -14.15
C HIS A 47 2.24 -18.59 -13.12
N SER A 48 2.45 -18.29 -11.86
CA SER A 48 1.45 -18.52 -10.81
C SER A 48 0.25 -17.59 -10.98
N PHE A 49 0.48 -16.30 -11.29
CA PHE A 49 -0.60 -15.35 -11.61
C PHE A 49 -1.34 -15.73 -12.91
N HIS A 50 -0.63 -16.27 -13.91
CA HIS A 50 -1.27 -16.79 -15.12
C HIS A 50 -2.27 -17.92 -14.79
N LYS A 51 -1.86 -18.88 -13.96
CA LYS A 51 -2.75 -19.95 -13.47
C LYS A 51 -3.94 -19.40 -12.72
N PHE A 52 -3.75 -18.38 -11.89
CA PHE A 52 -4.86 -17.71 -11.21
C PHE A 52 -5.84 -17.07 -12.19
N ALA A 53 -5.33 -16.40 -13.22
CA ALA A 53 -6.16 -15.82 -14.28
C ALA A 53 -6.92 -16.90 -15.07
N GLU A 54 -6.34 -18.08 -15.30
CA GLU A 54 -7.01 -19.21 -15.96
C GLU A 54 -8.21 -19.78 -15.17
N LEU A 55 -8.27 -19.56 -13.85
CA LEU A 55 -9.41 -19.99 -13.01
C LEU A 55 -10.67 -19.17 -13.27
N VAL A 56 -10.55 -18.01 -13.90
CA VAL A 56 -11.70 -17.19 -14.32
C VAL A 56 -12.46 -17.92 -15.42
N PRO A 57 -13.79 -18.09 -15.33
CA PRO A 57 -14.58 -18.72 -16.38
C PRO A 57 -14.58 -17.87 -17.67
N HIS A 58 -14.85 -18.48 -18.84
CA HIS A 58 -14.92 -17.75 -20.11
C HIS A 58 -15.92 -16.59 -20.13
N ALA A 59 -16.97 -16.65 -19.33
CA ALA A 59 -17.93 -15.56 -19.15
C ALA A 59 -17.49 -14.48 -18.14
N GLY A 60 -16.33 -14.68 -17.48
CA GLY A 60 -15.77 -13.75 -16.52
C GLY A 60 -14.73 -12.82 -17.14
N TYR A 61 -14.04 -12.06 -16.27
CA TYR A 61 -13.04 -11.08 -16.71
C TYR A 61 -11.78 -11.17 -15.85
N VAL A 62 -10.63 -10.99 -16.49
CA VAL A 62 -9.36 -10.69 -15.82
C VAL A 62 -9.07 -9.21 -16.01
N ILE A 63 -8.90 -8.49 -14.94
CA ILE A 63 -8.57 -7.05 -14.94
C ILE A 63 -7.10 -6.91 -14.63
N ALA A 64 -6.31 -6.31 -15.52
CA ALA A 64 -4.87 -6.22 -15.40
C ALA A 64 -4.36 -4.77 -15.55
N ASN A 65 -3.34 -4.43 -14.78
CA ASN A 65 -2.68 -3.13 -14.87
C ASN A 65 -1.76 -3.06 -16.09
N ALA A 66 -2.12 -2.21 -17.06
CA ALA A 66 -1.34 -1.99 -18.28
C ALA A 66 0.01 -1.29 -18.02
N ASP A 67 0.15 -0.61 -16.88
CA ASP A 67 1.38 0.10 -16.48
C ASP A 67 2.36 -0.82 -15.73
N ASN A 68 1.97 -2.07 -15.45
CA ASN A 68 2.84 -3.04 -14.80
C ASN A 68 3.15 -4.22 -15.75
N GLN A 69 4.41 -4.34 -16.13
CA GLN A 69 4.84 -5.36 -17.10
C GLN A 69 4.54 -6.78 -16.62
N GLY A 70 4.86 -7.10 -15.36
CA GLY A 70 4.61 -8.44 -14.80
C GLY A 70 3.12 -8.81 -14.79
N ALA A 71 2.22 -7.83 -14.54
CA ALA A 71 0.77 -8.06 -14.66
C ALA A 71 0.36 -8.36 -16.11
N MET A 72 0.95 -7.66 -17.08
CA MET A 72 0.66 -7.88 -18.51
C MET A 72 1.25 -9.21 -19.00
N ASP A 73 2.45 -9.58 -18.55
CA ASP A 73 3.08 -10.86 -18.88
C ASP A 73 2.28 -12.03 -18.30
N SER A 74 1.73 -11.85 -17.10
CA SER A 74 0.86 -12.84 -16.46
C SER A 74 -0.44 -13.12 -17.20
N VAL A 75 -0.93 -12.21 -18.06
CA VAL A 75 -2.15 -12.39 -18.84
C VAL A 75 -1.89 -12.60 -20.33
N ALA A 76 -0.62 -12.62 -20.75
CA ALA A 76 -0.24 -12.82 -22.14
C ALA A 76 -0.68 -14.20 -22.65
N GLY A 77 -1.36 -14.24 -23.81
CA GLY A 77 -1.85 -15.49 -24.41
C GLY A 77 -3.02 -16.15 -23.68
N LEU A 78 -3.59 -15.52 -22.67
CA LEU A 78 -4.70 -16.04 -21.89
C LEU A 78 -5.99 -16.13 -22.75
N ASP A 79 -6.62 -17.31 -22.77
CA ASP A 79 -7.92 -17.52 -23.42
C ASP A 79 -9.07 -17.11 -22.48
N ARG A 80 -9.10 -15.83 -22.10
CA ARG A 80 -10.13 -15.20 -21.24
C ARG A 80 -10.31 -13.75 -21.67
N SER A 81 -11.42 -13.14 -21.27
CA SER A 81 -11.64 -11.71 -21.49
C SER A 81 -10.75 -10.91 -20.56
N VAL A 82 -9.72 -10.26 -21.10
CA VAL A 82 -8.86 -9.33 -20.37
C VAL A 82 -9.39 -7.91 -20.55
N PHE A 83 -9.51 -7.18 -19.44
CA PHE A 83 -9.87 -5.77 -19.39
C PHE A 83 -8.73 -5.02 -18.68
N THR A 84 -8.16 -4.01 -19.32
CA THR A 84 -6.98 -3.33 -18.81
C THR A 84 -7.29 -1.99 -18.16
N PHE A 85 -6.49 -1.59 -17.18
CA PHE A 85 -6.49 -0.24 -16.62
C PHE A 85 -5.06 0.30 -16.56
N GLY A 86 -4.92 1.62 -16.63
CA GLY A 86 -3.61 2.26 -16.56
C GLY A 86 -3.69 3.78 -16.69
N LEU A 87 -2.58 4.46 -16.45
CA LEU A 87 -2.40 5.90 -16.58
C LEU A 87 -1.39 6.26 -17.68
N GLU A 88 -0.36 5.44 -17.84
CA GLU A 88 0.79 5.70 -18.72
C GLU A 88 0.69 4.96 -20.06
N HIS A 89 0.14 3.75 -20.05
CA HIS A 89 -0.02 2.91 -21.22
C HIS A 89 -1.48 2.87 -21.71
N PRO A 90 -1.70 2.62 -23.01
CA PRO A 90 -3.05 2.44 -23.53
C PRO A 90 -3.79 1.32 -22.80
N ALA A 91 -5.00 1.62 -22.30
CA ALA A 91 -5.82 0.70 -21.53
C ALA A 91 -7.32 0.92 -21.80
N ASP A 92 -8.15 -0.08 -21.46
CA ASP A 92 -9.61 0.04 -21.52
C ASP A 92 -10.17 1.07 -20.52
N CYS A 93 -9.55 1.16 -19.33
CA CYS A 93 -9.90 2.12 -18.29
C CYS A 93 -8.72 3.04 -18.00
N THR A 94 -8.93 4.34 -18.13
CA THR A 94 -7.90 5.37 -17.93
C THR A 94 -8.43 6.55 -17.11
N ALA A 95 -7.55 7.44 -16.65
CA ALA A 95 -7.94 8.72 -16.07
C ALA A 95 -7.75 9.88 -17.06
N ALA A 96 -8.69 10.83 -17.05
CA ALA A 96 -8.56 12.10 -17.76
C ALA A 96 -8.82 13.27 -16.82
N ASN A 97 -8.37 14.46 -17.22
CA ASN A 97 -8.57 15.70 -16.43
C ASN A 97 -8.06 15.60 -14.99
N LEU A 98 -6.95 14.87 -14.78
CA LEU A 98 -6.34 14.68 -13.47
C LEU A 98 -5.93 16.03 -12.88
N ARG A 99 -6.38 16.30 -11.66
CA ARG A 99 -6.10 17.51 -10.89
C ARG A 99 -5.84 17.14 -9.43
N ASP A 100 -5.09 17.96 -8.76
CA ASP A 100 -4.99 17.94 -7.31
C ASP A 100 -6.05 18.89 -6.72
N VAL A 101 -6.80 18.41 -5.75
CA VAL A 101 -7.77 19.20 -4.98
C VAL A 101 -7.44 19.01 -3.51
N ASP A 102 -6.83 20.01 -2.90
CA ASP A 102 -6.39 19.99 -1.49
C ASP A 102 -5.46 18.79 -1.17
N GLY A 103 -4.57 18.43 -2.10
CA GLY A 103 -3.64 17.31 -1.97
C GLY A 103 -4.23 15.95 -2.41
N ALA A 104 -5.51 15.90 -2.73
CA ALA A 104 -6.20 14.68 -3.14
C ALA A 104 -6.46 14.65 -4.65
N PRO A 105 -6.27 13.49 -5.34
CA PRO A 105 -6.49 13.39 -6.76
C PRO A 105 -7.99 13.43 -7.13
N SER A 106 -8.30 14.27 -8.14
CA SER A 106 -9.63 14.37 -8.75
C SER A 106 -9.51 14.17 -10.26
N PHE A 107 -10.33 13.29 -10.84
CA PHE A 107 -10.22 12.90 -12.25
C PHE A 107 -11.51 12.30 -12.80
N ASP A 108 -11.59 12.27 -14.13
CA ASP A 108 -12.62 11.53 -14.85
C ASP A 108 -12.13 10.11 -15.16
N VAL A 109 -12.88 9.09 -14.75
CA VAL A 109 -12.68 7.70 -15.15
C VAL A 109 -13.22 7.54 -16.58
N MET A 110 -12.35 7.14 -17.49
CA MET A 110 -12.67 6.92 -18.89
C MET A 110 -12.68 5.43 -19.22
N ILE A 111 -13.77 4.90 -19.74
CA ILE A 111 -13.86 3.53 -20.24
C ILE A 111 -13.94 3.56 -21.76
N ARG A 112 -12.92 3.02 -22.42
CA ARG A 112 -12.82 2.99 -23.90
C ARG A 112 -13.10 4.36 -24.52
N GLY A 113 -12.50 5.40 -23.93
CA GLY A 113 -12.62 6.79 -24.39
C GLY A 113 -13.94 7.50 -24.03
N LYS A 114 -14.85 6.87 -23.28
CA LYS A 114 -16.09 7.50 -22.80
C LYS A 114 -16.02 7.72 -21.29
N LYS A 115 -16.48 8.92 -20.86
CA LYS A 115 -16.58 9.22 -19.43
C LYS A 115 -17.58 8.28 -18.76
N TYR A 116 -17.13 7.62 -17.69
CA TYR A 116 -17.92 6.68 -16.92
C TYR A 116 -18.29 7.25 -15.53
N ALA A 117 -17.35 7.90 -14.86
CA ALA A 117 -17.55 8.50 -13.56
C ALA A 117 -16.64 9.74 -13.41
N HIS A 118 -16.94 10.62 -12.44
CA HIS A 118 -16.01 11.64 -11.94
C HIS A 118 -15.70 11.33 -10.48
N VAL A 119 -14.43 11.26 -10.12
CA VAL A 119 -14.00 10.83 -8.80
C VAL A 119 -13.08 11.87 -8.18
N THR A 120 -13.31 12.18 -6.91
CA THR A 120 -12.36 12.87 -6.04
C THR A 120 -12.05 11.94 -4.89
N LEU A 121 -10.80 11.46 -4.82
CA LEU A 121 -10.38 10.55 -3.76
C LEU A 121 -10.10 11.33 -2.46
N HIS A 122 -10.16 10.63 -1.33
CA HIS A 122 -9.70 11.10 -0.03
C HIS A 122 -8.44 10.37 0.43
N VAL A 123 -7.78 9.69 -0.50
CA VAL A 123 -6.50 8.98 -0.30
C VAL A 123 -5.46 9.52 -1.27
N TYR A 124 -4.21 9.56 -0.82
CA TYR A 124 -3.11 10.21 -1.53
C TYR A 124 -2.27 9.20 -2.32
N GLY A 125 -1.52 9.73 -3.29
CA GLY A 125 -0.52 8.96 -4.03
C GLY A 125 -1.04 8.38 -5.36
N HIS A 126 -0.12 8.31 -6.32
CA HIS A 126 -0.37 7.84 -7.69
C HIS A 126 -0.96 6.42 -7.73
N HIS A 127 -0.48 5.53 -6.84
CA HIS A 127 -0.98 4.15 -6.73
C HIS A 127 -2.48 4.08 -6.38
N ASN A 128 -3.01 5.06 -5.65
CA ASN A 128 -4.44 5.08 -5.32
C ASN A 128 -5.32 5.50 -6.51
N ILE A 129 -4.77 6.24 -7.49
CA ILE A 129 -5.47 6.46 -8.75
C ILE A 129 -5.58 5.14 -9.52
N LEU A 130 -4.49 4.37 -9.63
CA LEU A 130 -4.51 3.04 -10.25
C LEU A 130 -5.47 2.08 -9.53
N ASN A 131 -5.48 2.07 -8.20
CA ASN A 131 -6.43 1.27 -7.40
C ASN A 131 -7.88 1.67 -7.69
N ALA A 132 -8.16 2.97 -7.83
CA ALA A 132 -9.49 3.47 -8.18
C ALA A 132 -9.90 3.06 -9.62
N LEU A 133 -8.96 3.10 -10.58
CA LEU A 133 -9.21 2.62 -11.94
C LEU A 133 -9.47 1.11 -11.97
N ALA A 134 -8.74 0.32 -11.18
CA ALA A 134 -8.98 -1.12 -11.02
C ALA A 134 -10.37 -1.40 -10.44
N ALA A 135 -10.77 -0.68 -9.38
CA ALA A 135 -12.10 -0.79 -8.78
C ALA A 135 -13.21 -0.37 -9.77
N ALA A 136 -13.01 0.72 -10.51
CA ALA A 136 -13.94 1.17 -11.54
C ALA A 136 -14.06 0.17 -12.69
N SER A 137 -12.95 -0.48 -13.09
CA SER A 137 -12.94 -1.54 -14.10
C SER A 137 -13.75 -2.75 -13.65
N ALA A 138 -13.56 -3.18 -12.39
CA ALA A 138 -14.35 -4.28 -11.80
C ALA A 138 -15.84 -3.93 -11.75
N ALA A 139 -16.18 -2.72 -11.32
CA ALA A 139 -17.56 -2.23 -11.31
C ALA A 139 -18.17 -2.21 -12.72
N TYR A 140 -17.42 -1.74 -13.72
CA TYR A 140 -17.90 -1.68 -15.10
C TYR A 140 -18.22 -3.05 -15.69
N VAL A 141 -17.30 -4.03 -15.54
CA VAL A 141 -17.54 -5.39 -16.08
C VAL A 141 -18.66 -6.12 -15.34
N LEU A 142 -18.97 -5.72 -14.10
CA LEU A 142 -20.12 -6.20 -13.33
C LEU A 142 -21.43 -5.44 -13.62
N GLY A 143 -21.40 -4.45 -14.53
CA GLY A 143 -22.58 -3.67 -14.92
C GLY A 143 -23.04 -2.65 -13.88
N ILE A 144 -22.20 -2.28 -12.95
CA ILE A 144 -22.49 -1.26 -11.92
C ILE A 144 -22.47 0.12 -12.61
N PRO A 145 -23.45 1.00 -12.39
CA PRO A 145 -23.47 2.31 -13.03
C PRO A 145 -22.36 3.24 -12.49
N GLY A 146 -21.81 4.10 -13.38
CA GLY A 146 -20.72 5.03 -13.03
C GLY A 146 -21.03 5.94 -11.84
N LYS A 147 -22.29 6.32 -11.66
CA LYS A 147 -22.71 7.10 -10.48
C LYS A 147 -22.45 6.38 -9.16
N ALA A 148 -22.67 5.08 -9.09
CA ALA A 148 -22.39 4.31 -7.87
C ALA A 148 -20.88 4.19 -7.65
N VAL A 149 -20.06 4.15 -8.72
CA VAL A 149 -18.59 4.20 -8.62
C VAL A 149 -18.13 5.55 -8.09
N GLU A 150 -18.69 6.66 -8.58
CA GLU A 150 -18.42 8.01 -8.12
C GLU A 150 -18.72 8.13 -6.61
N GLU A 151 -19.92 7.71 -6.17
CA GLU A 151 -20.34 7.74 -4.78
C GLU A 151 -19.43 6.86 -3.88
N GLY A 152 -19.14 5.62 -4.33
CA GLY A 152 -18.34 4.67 -3.55
C GLY A 152 -16.87 5.08 -3.41
N LEU A 153 -16.23 5.53 -4.49
CA LEU A 153 -14.83 5.95 -4.45
C LEU A 153 -14.65 7.30 -3.73
N THR A 154 -15.62 8.22 -3.85
CA THR A 154 -15.59 9.48 -3.08
C THR A 154 -15.85 9.25 -1.59
N ALA A 155 -16.66 8.27 -1.21
CA ALA A 155 -16.88 7.91 0.18
C ALA A 155 -15.71 7.13 0.81
N PHE A 156 -14.77 6.63 0.00
CA PHE A 156 -13.65 5.84 0.49
C PHE A 156 -12.58 6.75 1.12
N THR A 157 -12.32 6.57 2.41
CA THR A 157 -11.36 7.35 3.19
C THR A 157 -10.05 6.62 3.47
N GLY A 158 -9.85 5.48 2.84
CA GLY A 158 -8.65 4.65 2.98
C GLY A 158 -8.90 3.32 3.66
N ALA A 159 -7.95 2.41 3.50
CA ALA A 159 -7.89 1.17 4.26
C ALA A 159 -7.19 1.44 5.60
N GLY A 160 -7.60 0.72 6.63
CA GLY A 160 -6.91 0.80 7.92
C GLY A 160 -5.43 0.51 7.77
N ARG A 161 -4.60 1.29 8.43
CA ARG A 161 -3.14 1.19 8.37
C ARG A 161 -2.53 1.41 6.96
N ARG A 162 -3.17 2.18 6.08
CA ARG A 162 -2.64 2.60 4.77
C ARG A 162 -2.70 4.12 4.70
N PHE A 163 -1.65 4.80 5.16
CA PHE A 163 -1.59 6.24 5.38
C PHE A 163 -2.83 6.76 6.14
N GLU A 164 -3.21 6.03 7.16
CA GLU A 164 -4.44 6.27 7.93
C GLU A 164 -4.22 7.39 8.94
N ARG A 165 -5.01 8.47 8.83
CA ARG A 165 -4.98 9.55 9.83
C ARG A 165 -5.58 9.07 11.14
N LYS A 166 -4.81 9.15 12.23
CA LYS A 166 -5.21 8.71 13.58
C LYS A 166 -5.67 9.87 14.46
N GLY A 167 -5.17 11.06 14.23
CA GLY A 167 -5.48 12.26 15.04
C GLY A 167 -4.31 13.22 15.11
N THR A 168 -4.16 13.90 16.25
CA THR A 168 -3.08 14.86 16.51
C THR A 168 -2.32 14.56 17.79
N CYS A 169 -1.10 15.08 17.87
CA CYS A 169 -0.26 15.07 19.07
C CYS A 169 0.51 16.40 19.16
N ASN A 170 0.22 17.23 20.16
CA ASN A 170 0.86 18.55 20.35
C ASN A 170 0.83 19.41 19.06
N GLY A 171 -0.24 19.32 18.27
CA GLY A 171 -0.41 20.05 17.00
C GLY A 171 0.31 19.41 15.80
N ALA A 172 0.96 18.26 15.95
CA ALA A 172 1.42 17.42 14.85
C ALA A 172 0.30 16.49 14.40
N ASP A 173 0.17 16.24 13.09
CA ASP A 173 -0.71 15.19 12.59
C ASP A 173 -0.09 13.81 12.78
N VAL A 174 -0.90 12.82 13.17
CA VAL A 174 -0.46 11.44 13.41
C VAL A 174 -1.13 10.51 12.42
N TYR A 175 -0.33 9.76 11.68
CA TYR A 175 -0.77 8.76 10.70
C TYR A 175 -0.15 7.39 11.00
N ASP A 176 -0.83 6.32 10.58
CA ASP A 176 -0.33 4.94 10.65
C ASP A 176 -0.24 4.31 9.27
N ASP A 177 0.84 3.56 9.03
CA ASP A 177 1.02 2.82 7.79
C ASP A 177 1.60 1.43 8.02
N TYR A 178 1.16 0.47 7.22
CA TYR A 178 1.57 -0.93 7.31
C TYR A 178 2.90 -1.22 6.61
N ALA A 179 3.49 -0.25 5.93
CA ALA A 179 4.74 -0.41 5.17
C ALA A 179 5.81 -1.10 6.02
N HIS A 180 6.43 -2.14 5.45
CA HIS A 180 7.41 -2.98 6.14
C HIS A 180 8.50 -3.50 5.19
N HIS A 181 8.48 -3.09 3.91
CA HIS A 181 9.51 -3.31 2.91
C HIS A 181 10.16 -1.96 2.53
N PRO A 182 11.46 -1.90 2.15
CA PRO A 182 12.09 -0.65 1.75
C PRO A 182 11.37 0.11 0.63
N ASP A 183 10.85 -0.59 -0.38
CA ASP A 183 10.12 0.06 -1.49
C ASP A 183 8.81 0.68 -1.02
N GLU A 184 8.11 0.05 -0.08
CA GLU A 184 6.91 0.61 0.56
C GLU A 184 7.26 1.85 1.40
N LEU A 185 8.38 1.81 2.15
CA LEU A 185 8.89 2.97 2.89
C LEU A 185 9.25 4.12 1.96
N HIS A 186 9.90 3.83 0.83
CA HIS A 186 10.23 4.81 -0.19
C HIS A 186 8.98 5.53 -0.70
N ALA A 187 7.98 4.76 -1.14
CA ALA A 187 6.71 5.29 -1.64
C ALA A 187 5.98 6.13 -0.59
N LEU A 188 5.93 5.63 0.66
CA LEU A 188 5.31 6.31 1.78
C LEU A 188 5.99 7.66 2.09
N LEU A 189 7.31 7.64 2.30
CA LEU A 189 8.05 8.84 2.70
C LEU A 189 8.14 9.87 1.56
N THR A 190 8.26 9.42 0.31
CA THR A 190 8.20 10.28 -0.87
C THR A 190 6.82 10.96 -0.97
N THR A 191 5.74 10.21 -0.80
CA THR A 191 4.38 10.77 -0.77
C THR A 191 4.23 11.78 0.38
N ALA A 192 4.69 11.43 1.59
CA ALA A 192 4.62 12.32 2.75
C ALA A 192 5.34 13.68 2.51
N ARG A 193 6.45 13.67 1.77
CA ARG A 193 7.19 14.89 1.39
C ARG A 193 6.40 15.84 0.50
N THR A 194 5.43 15.36 -0.26
CA THR A 194 4.58 16.20 -1.12
C THR A 194 3.47 16.94 -0.37
N LEU A 195 3.18 16.56 0.88
CA LEU A 195 2.04 17.09 1.64
C LEU A 195 2.32 18.41 2.38
N GLY A 196 3.54 18.96 2.26
CA GLY A 196 3.88 20.29 2.76
C GLY A 196 4.10 20.40 4.28
N TYR A 197 4.24 19.30 5.00
CA TYR A 197 4.61 19.30 6.42
C TYR A 197 6.04 19.87 6.63
N GLN A 198 6.25 20.52 7.78
CA GLN A 198 7.55 21.12 8.10
C GLN A 198 8.62 20.04 8.38
N ARG A 199 8.24 18.97 9.07
CA ARG A 199 9.10 17.82 9.36
C ARG A 199 8.30 16.54 9.29
N ILE A 200 8.94 15.46 8.85
CA ILE A 200 8.45 14.10 8.89
C ILE A 200 9.21 13.34 9.97
N ILE A 201 8.49 12.88 10.98
CA ILE A 201 8.99 12.03 12.05
C ILE A 201 8.45 10.62 11.83
N VAL A 202 9.33 9.67 11.52
CA VAL A 202 8.92 8.28 11.31
C VAL A 202 9.26 7.43 12.53
N ALA A 203 8.27 6.79 13.13
CA ALA A 203 8.45 5.71 14.11
C ALA A 203 8.35 4.37 13.39
N PHE A 204 9.49 3.76 13.08
CA PHE A 204 9.55 2.53 12.31
C PHE A 204 9.80 1.31 13.20
N GLN A 205 9.01 0.25 12.98
CA GLN A 205 9.21 -1.06 13.58
C GLN A 205 9.54 -2.07 12.48
N PRO A 206 10.81 -2.50 12.34
CA PRO A 206 11.16 -3.55 11.39
C PRO A 206 10.37 -4.83 11.69
N HIS A 207 10.01 -5.56 10.64
CA HIS A 207 9.26 -6.81 10.74
C HIS A 207 10.14 -7.98 10.33
N THR A 208 10.38 -8.90 11.28
CA THR A 208 11.25 -10.07 11.26
C THR A 208 12.76 -9.78 11.21
N TYR A 209 13.53 -10.64 11.85
CA TYR A 209 14.99 -10.51 11.92
C TYR A 209 15.64 -10.81 10.57
N THR A 210 15.15 -11.84 9.86
CA THR A 210 15.70 -12.25 8.57
C THR A 210 15.54 -11.19 7.50
N ARG A 211 14.34 -10.56 7.39
CA ARG A 211 14.10 -9.46 6.46
C ARG A 211 14.95 -8.26 6.81
N THR A 212 15.01 -7.89 8.10
CA THR A 212 15.79 -6.74 8.56
C THR A 212 17.27 -6.92 8.22
N ALA A 213 17.84 -8.10 8.43
CA ALA A 213 19.23 -8.40 8.08
C ALA A 213 19.47 -8.37 6.57
N LYS A 214 18.58 -9.00 5.78
CA LYS A 214 18.72 -9.10 4.33
C LYS A 214 18.63 -7.74 3.63
N LEU A 215 17.79 -6.85 4.12
CA LEU A 215 17.49 -5.54 3.50
C LEU A 215 18.04 -4.37 4.32
N PHE A 216 19.04 -4.63 5.18
CA PHE A 216 19.57 -3.68 6.16
C PHE A 216 19.96 -2.32 5.55
N ASP A 217 20.81 -2.34 4.52
CA ASP A 217 21.33 -1.13 3.90
C ASP A 217 20.20 -0.33 3.21
N ARG A 218 19.24 -1.03 2.61
CA ARG A 218 18.07 -0.40 1.99
C ARG A 218 17.17 0.27 3.03
N PHE A 219 16.91 -0.35 4.18
CA PHE A 219 16.17 0.28 5.27
C PHE A 219 16.88 1.54 5.76
N VAL A 220 18.21 1.51 5.90
CA VAL A 220 19.00 2.67 6.29
C VAL A 220 18.85 3.82 5.29
N GLU A 221 18.92 3.54 3.98
CA GLU A 221 18.77 4.57 2.95
C GLU A 221 17.37 5.18 2.93
N GLU A 222 16.32 4.36 2.99
CA GLU A 222 14.95 4.88 2.92
C GLU A 222 14.56 5.67 4.19
N LEU A 223 14.99 5.23 5.36
CA LEU A 223 14.70 5.93 6.61
C LEU A 223 15.39 7.30 6.72
N LYS A 224 16.46 7.55 5.95
CA LYS A 224 17.08 8.88 5.83
C LYS A 224 16.20 9.89 5.08
N LEU A 225 15.16 9.47 4.39
CA LEU A 225 14.18 10.37 3.78
C LEU A 225 13.31 11.09 4.82
N ALA A 226 13.22 10.61 6.05
CA ALA A 226 12.57 11.31 7.15
C ALA A 226 13.53 12.32 7.82
N ASP A 227 12.96 13.37 8.45
CA ASP A 227 13.77 14.34 9.21
C ASP A 227 14.23 13.75 10.55
N VAL A 228 13.44 12.86 11.13
CA VAL A 228 13.77 12.11 12.36
C VAL A 228 13.25 10.69 12.24
N ALA A 229 14.11 9.70 12.44
CA ALA A 229 13.73 8.30 12.57
C ALA A 229 13.76 7.87 14.04
N VAL A 230 12.64 7.35 14.53
CA VAL A 230 12.52 6.70 15.85
C VAL A 230 12.34 5.20 15.61
N LEU A 231 13.30 4.38 16.02
CA LEU A 231 13.30 2.96 15.72
C LEU A 231 12.82 2.17 16.94
N ALA A 232 11.67 1.52 16.83
CA ALA A 232 11.19 0.54 17.79
C ALA A 232 11.92 -0.80 17.58
N GLU A 233 11.93 -1.67 18.60
CA GLU A 233 12.56 -2.98 18.48
C GLU A 233 11.88 -3.85 17.41
N ILE A 234 12.64 -4.72 16.75
CA ILE A 234 12.16 -5.59 15.68
C ILE A 234 10.97 -6.43 16.17
N TYR A 235 9.90 -6.42 15.40
CA TYR A 235 8.77 -7.31 15.63
C TYR A 235 9.12 -8.71 15.10
N ALA A 236 9.35 -9.64 16.02
CA ALA A 236 9.86 -10.97 15.71
C ALA A 236 8.88 -11.85 14.90
N ALA A 237 7.57 -11.59 15.00
CA ALA A 237 6.53 -12.46 14.46
C ALA A 237 6.71 -13.93 14.92
N ARG A 238 7.16 -14.81 14.04
CA ARG A 238 7.40 -16.23 14.33
C ARG A 238 8.89 -16.58 14.44
N GLU A 239 9.78 -15.61 14.28
CA GLU A 239 11.23 -15.84 14.25
C GLU A 239 11.84 -15.77 15.64
N GLN A 240 12.95 -16.50 15.82
CA GLN A 240 13.89 -16.32 16.92
C GLN A 240 15.10 -15.55 16.40
N ASN A 241 15.65 -14.66 17.20
CA ASN A 241 16.82 -13.86 16.83
C ASN A 241 18.10 -14.71 16.85
N THR A 242 18.34 -15.48 15.80
CA THR A 242 19.58 -16.27 15.61
C THR A 242 20.70 -15.46 14.96
N LEU A 243 20.37 -14.28 14.41
CA LEU A 243 21.32 -13.40 13.70
C LEU A 243 21.95 -12.34 14.60
N GLY A 244 21.44 -12.18 15.83
CA GLY A 244 21.92 -11.18 16.79
C GLY A 244 21.70 -9.73 16.36
N ILE A 245 20.75 -9.48 15.42
CA ILE A 245 20.42 -8.15 14.91
C ILE A 245 19.32 -7.50 15.75
N SER A 246 19.39 -6.18 15.88
CA SER A 246 18.37 -5.37 16.56
C SER A 246 18.14 -4.05 15.81
N SER A 247 17.08 -3.34 16.12
CA SER A 247 16.83 -1.99 15.57
C SER A 247 17.89 -0.97 16.00
N ALA A 248 18.63 -1.24 17.09
CA ALA A 248 19.78 -0.41 17.49
C ALA A 248 20.91 -0.44 16.45
N ASP A 249 21.01 -1.53 15.67
CA ASP A 249 22.01 -1.63 14.59
C ASP A 249 21.66 -0.70 13.42
N LEU A 250 20.38 -0.62 13.03
CA LEU A 250 19.89 0.36 12.06
C LEU A 250 20.13 1.79 12.55
N CYS A 251 19.78 2.06 13.80
CA CYS A 251 19.94 3.38 14.43
C CYS A 251 21.37 3.92 14.35
N ARG A 252 22.39 3.05 14.53
CA ARG A 252 23.79 3.44 14.40
C ARG A 252 24.19 3.93 13.01
N ASN A 253 23.45 3.56 11.97
CA ASN A 253 23.71 3.90 10.57
C ASN A 253 22.82 5.03 10.04
N ILE A 254 21.89 5.55 10.85
CA ILE A 254 20.98 6.63 10.48
C ILE A 254 21.27 7.84 11.40
N PRO A 255 21.92 8.90 10.88
CA PRO A 255 22.26 10.08 11.69
C PRO A 255 21.04 10.72 12.35
N GLY A 256 21.13 11.03 13.64
CA GLY A 256 20.06 11.69 14.39
C GLY A 256 18.87 10.80 14.75
N SER A 257 18.89 9.52 14.41
CA SER A 257 17.85 8.58 14.80
C SER A 257 17.89 8.24 16.29
N VAL A 258 16.77 7.74 16.80
CA VAL A 258 16.61 7.36 18.21
C VAL A 258 16.10 5.93 18.31
N TYR A 259 16.81 5.07 19.02
CA TYR A 259 16.36 3.71 19.33
C TYR A 259 15.51 3.69 20.60
N CYS A 260 14.37 3.01 20.54
CA CYS A 260 13.44 2.79 21.63
C CYS A 260 13.15 1.31 21.81
N SER A 261 13.54 0.74 22.95
CA SER A 261 13.43 -0.71 23.23
C SER A 261 12.00 -1.20 23.51
N THR A 262 11.02 -0.29 23.70
CA THR A 262 9.60 -0.62 23.92
C THR A 262 8.69 0.40 23.24
N LEU A 263 7.44 0.02 22.99
CA LEU A 263 6.44 0.93 22.40
C LEU A 263 6.11 2.11 23.33
N GLU A 264 6.21 1.92 24.66
CA GLU A 264 6.03 3.00 25.63
C GLU A 264 7.09 4.08 25.45
N LYS A 265 8.37 3.67 25.37
CA LYS A 265 9.48 4.60 25.11
C LYS A 265 9.37 5.26 23.74
N THR A 266 8.88 4.53 22.74
CA THR A 266 8.61 5.09 21.42
C THR A 266 7.55 6.19 21.51
N ALA A 267 6.43 5.93 22.18
CA ALA A 267 5.37 6.92 22.40
C ALA A 267 5.89 8.15 23.19
N GLU A 268 6.64 7.94 24.26
CA GLU A 268 7.26 9.04 25.03
C GLU A 268 8.19 9.89 24.15
N GLN A 269 9.01 9.26 23.31
CA GLN A 269 9.92 9.96 22.42
C GLN A 269 9.16 10.76 21.35
N LEU A 270 8.12 10.18 20.76
CA LEU A 270 7.28 10.87 19.78
C LEU A 270 6.61 12.12 20.38
N ARG A 271 6.03 12.01 21.60
CA ARG A 271 5.46 13.19 22.31
C ARG A 271 6.48 14.30 22.56
N LYS A 272 7.73 13.95 22.88
CA LYS A 272 8.81 14.94 23.09
C LYS A 272 9.21 15.64 21.80
N LEU A 273 9.13 14.94 20.67
CA LEU A 273 9.52 15.46 19.36
C LEU A 273 8.41 16.28 18.71
N ALA A 274 7.14 15.92 18.92
CA ALA A 274 5.95 16.46 18.28
C ALA A 274 5.85 18.00 18.44
N ARG A 275 5.65 18.70 17.32
CA ARG A 275 5.44 20.16 17.24
C ARG A 275 4.36 20.46 16.21
N PRO A 276 3.67 21.60 16.32
CA PRO A 276 2.74 22.03 15.27
C PRO A 276 3.40 22.10 13.89
N GLY A 277 2.71 21.55 12.89
CA GLY A 277 3.19 21.47 11.51
C GLY A 277 4.04 20.25 11.19
N ASP A 278 4.31 19.36 12.15
CA ASP A 278 4.95 18.06 11.91
C ASP A 278 3.95 17.02 11.42
N LEU A 279 4.49 16.05 10.68
CA LEU A 279 3.84 14.77 10.40
C LEU A 279 4.54 13.68 11.21
N ILE A 280 3.79 12.94 12.01
CA ILE A 280 4.24 11.74 12.71
C ILE A 280 3.67 10.52 11.99
N LEU A 281 4.55 9.61 11.58
CA LEU A 281 4.19 8.34 10.94
C LEU A 281 4.56 7.19 11.86
N THR A 282 3.59 6.34 12.24
CA THR A 282 3.88 5.02 12.80
C THR A 282 3.86 4.00 11.67
N VAL A 283 4.98 3.30 11.47
CA VAL A 283 5.20 2.50 10.26
C VAL A 283 5.71 1.10 10.60
N GLY A 284 5.04 0.08 10.07
CA GLY A 284 5.44 -1.31 10.24
C GLY A 284 4.27 -2.29 10.30
N ALA A 285 4.49 -3.55 9.90
CA ALA A 285 3.49 -4.61 9.92
C ALA A 285 3.20 -5.18 11.34
N GLY A 286 4.00 -4.81 12.34
CA GLY A 286 3.83 -5.22 13.73
C GLY A 286 2.82 -4.37 14.50
N ASP A 287 3.11 -4.12 15.76
CA ASP A 287 2.22 -3.44 16.70
C ASP A 287 2.59 -1.97 16.97
N ILE A 288 3.43 -1.36 16.14
CA ILE A 288 3.90 0.03 16.25
C ILE A 288 2.74 1.05 16.27
N TYR A 289 1.61 0.76 15.60
CA TYR A 289 0.41 1.59 15.61
C TYR A 289 -0.06 1.93 17.03
N ARG A 290 0.18 1.02 18.01
CA ARG A 290 -0.16 1.26 19.41
C ARG A 290 0.65 2.41 20.04
N ALA A 291 1.87 2.65 19.55
CA ALA A 291 2.63 3.82 19.99
C ALA A 291 1.99 5.11 19.46
N GLY A 292 1.48 5.10 18.21
CA GLY A 292 0.70 6.19 17.64
C GLY A 292 -0.58 6.47 18.43
N GLU A 293 -1.38 5.43 18.73
CA GLU A 293 -2.62 5.58 19.51
C GLU A 293 -2.37 6.15 20.92
N LYS A 294 -1.25 5.77 21.55
CA LYS A 294 -0.88 6.26 22.89
C LYS A 294 -0.53 7.75 22.93
N ILE A 295 -0.12 8.35 21.83
CA ILE A 295 0.31 9.75 21.81
C ILE A 295 -0.82 10.72 21.43
N LEU A 296 -1.95 10.25 20.94
CA LEU A 296 -3.02 11.11 20.50
C LEU A 296 -3.48 12.08 21.59
N ASP A 297 -3.77 13.32 21.20
CA ASP A 297 -4.40 14.29 22.05
C ASP A 297 -5.79 13.73 22.43
N LYS A 298 -6.17 13.93 23.68
CA LYS A 298 -7.54 13.56 24.12
C LYS A 298 -8.44 14.72 23.74
N ASP A 299 -9.52 14.41 23.01
CA ASP A 299 -10.62 15.32 22.73
C ASP A 299 -11.27 15.83 24.04
#